data_464d956013ec5130f9142f8b4328688e
#
_entry.id   464d956013ec5130f9142f8b4328688e
#
_cell.length_a   1.000
_cell.length_b   1.000
_cell.length_c   1.000
_cell.angle_alpha   90.00
_cell.angle_beta   90.00
_cell.angle_gamma   90.00
#
_symmetry.space_group_name_H-M   'P 1'
#
loop_
_entity.id
_entity.type
_entity.pdbx_description
1 polymer ?
#
loop_
_entity_poly.entity_id
_entity_poly.type
_entity_poly.pdbx_seq_one_letter_code
_entity_poly.pdbx_strand_id
1 'polypeptide(L)'
;MEKSTQERFRRVIRVSAAISRHFESNREHHREDNNWLEMLFKELLVALKIHGIVIFKPDPNSVAPRKGNAKSLLRNVSPSVVLLVVSSSYGIHYAASSFTSLGRNPNGLLSLFSDVAYLFRIATALFTAFYMTSVSTSVSSLLSDSTTIFQKTLPPNAIKSIRGYVIGMFVFAFANLLAFLGVKLTELYQSGFDGYYNYNLYDLAPESKSVIYYAVPALDIAFCTIIITMPKWIMGFHVSVCKYLGCQAVSLSGTFASERVVVLKRAREFREYHSALCELIFRFDEIFNLVLFFWYADIIISFVLSVPYIIIRTDNSTPWTYAFVIIDVACNVALLVVFNMAASDPGRLARDAQLVVLKMSSRADPDDVRLNHELLLLANAVKVAKVEMSGWNCFDVQRGLTITVLSMLSTYVVIVYQMMHHTL
;
A
#
# COMPACT_ATOMS: atom_id res chain seq x y z
N MET A 1 -26.07 -3.60 -20.18
CA MET A 1 -24.62 -3.65 -19.84
C MET A 1 -24.32 -4.66 -18.72
N GLU A 2 -25.14 -4.76 -17.70
CA GLU A 2 -24.93 -5.61 -16.51
C GLU A 2 -24.85 -7.13 -16.79
N LYS A 3 -25.71 -7.68 -17.67
CA LYS A 3 -25.68 -9.11 -18.04
C LYS A 3 -24.36 -9.55 -18.74
N SER A 4 -23.77 -8.70 -19.56
CA SER A 4 -22.50 -9.00 -20.26
C SER A 4 -21.34 -9.07 -19.28
N THR A 5 -21.32 -8.23 -18.25
CA THR A 5 -20.30 -8.19 -17.21
C THR A 5 -20.40 -9.44 -16.32
N GLN A 6 -21.62 -9.84 -15.96
CA GLN A 6 -21.86 -11.06 -15.17
C GLN A 6 -21.50 -12.36 -15.91
N GLU A 7 -21.71 -12.41 -17.21
CA GLU A 7 -21.30 -13.58 -18.04
C GLU A 7 -19.78 -13.66 -18.21
N ARG A 8 -19.10 -12.50 -18.34
CA ARG A 8 -17.63 -12.44 -18.33
C ARG A 8 -17.07 -12.91 -16.99
N PHE A 9 -17.66 -12.47 -15.89
CA PHE A 9 -17.28 -12.88 -14.54
C PHE A 9 -17.44 -14.39 -14.33
N ARG A 10 -18.55 -14.98 -14.79
CA ARG A 10 -18.75 -16.45 -14.73
C ARG A 10 -17.80 -17.24 -15.62
N ARG A 11 -17.34 -16.71 -16.74
CA ARG A 11 -16.31 -17.36 -17.58
C ARG A 11 -14.95 -17.32 -16.91
N VAL A 12 -14.58 -16.18 -16.32
CA VAL A 12 -13.32 -16.03 -15.57
C VAL A 12 -13.30 -17.01 -14.39
N ILE A 13 -14.39 -17.11 -13.62
CA ILE A 13 -14.49 -18.07 -12.50
C ILE A 13 -14.34 -19.54 -13.00
N ARG A 14 -14.90 -19.90 -14.15
CA ARG A 14 -14.74 -21.27 -14.69
C ARG A 14 -13.33 -21.56 -15.16
N VAL A 15 -12.65 -20.59 -15.76
CA VAL A 15 -11.24 -20.72 -16.15
C VAL A 15 -10.34 -20.79 -14.92
N SER A 16 -10.57 -19.96 -13.92
CA SER A 16 -9.86 -19.99 -12.64
C SER A 16 -10.06 -21.32 -11.91
N ALA A 17 -11.27 -21.85 -11.87
CA ALA A 17 -11.56 -23.15 -11.25
C ALA A 17 -10.96 -24.35 -12.05
N ALA A 18 -10.78 -24.24 -13.35
CA ALA A 18 -10.10 -25.26 -14.16
C ALA A 18 -8.58 -25.21 -13.95
N ILE A 19 -8.02 -24.00 -13.88
CA ILE A 19 -6.60 -23.74 -13.57
C ILE A 19 -6.31 -24.23 -12.15
N SER A 20 -7.15 -23.90 -11.17
CA SER A 20 -7.01 -24.35 -9.78
C SER A 20 -7.00 -25.89 -9.67
N ARG A 21 -7.88 -26.59 -10.38
CA ARG A 21 -7.91 -28.06 -10.38
C ARG A 21 -6.69 -28.70 -11.02
N HIS A 22 -6.14 -28.11 -12.06
CA HIS A 22 -4.90 -28.61 -12.68
C HIS A 22 -3.69 -28.44 -11.74
N PHE A 23 -3.68 -27.36 -10.94
CA PHE A 23 -2.63 -27.10 -9.95
C PHE A 23 -2.82 -27.85 -8.63
N GLU A 24 -4.06 -28.20 -8.25
CA GLU A 24 -4.32 -29.03 -7.07
C GLU A 24 -3.73 -30.45 -7.19
N SER A 25 -3.72 -31.02 -8.38
CA SER A 25 -3.09 -32.31 -8.66
C SER A 25 -1.56 -32.32 -8.43
N ASN A 26 -0.91 -31.13 -8.46
CA ASN A 26 0.52 -30.99 -8.23
C ASN A 26 0.87 -30.53 -6.79
N ARG A 27 -0.12 -30.28 -5.93
CA ARG A 27 0.09 -29.73 -4.56
C ARG A 27 0.74 -30.70 -3.58
N GLU A 28 0.58 -31.98 -3.76
CA GLU A 28 1.05 -32.96 -2.75
C GLU A 28 2.58 -33.12 -2.67
N HIS A 29 3.32 -32.73 -3.72
CA HIS A 29 4.77 -32.88 -3.77
C HIS A 29 5.60 -31.65 -3.30
N HIS A 30 4.97 -30.49 -2.94
CA HIS A 30 5.70 -29.22 -2.77
C HIS A 30 5.54 -28.57 -1.39
N ARG A 31 5.41 -29.34 -0.31
CA ARG A 31 5.19 -28.79 1.04
C ARG A 31 6.39 -28.05 1.65
N GLU A 32 7.61 -28.31 1.18
CA GLU A 32 8.84 -27.70 1.74
C GLU A 32 9.25 -26.34 1.14
N ASP A 33 8.78 -26.02 -0.07
CA ASP A 33 9.27 -24.88 -0.84
C ASP A 33 8.47 -23.55 -0.65
N ASN A 34 7.43 -23.55 0.15
CA ASN A 34 6.52 -22.38 0.26
C ASN A 34 7.05 -21.17 1.07
N ASN A 35 8.26 -21.29 1.65
CA ASN A 35 8.80 -20.26 2.54
C ASN A 35 9.59 -19.15 1.83
N TRP A 36 9.88 -19.28 0.53
CA TRP A 36 10.75 -18.32 -0.15
C TRP A 36 10.12 -16.92 -0.28
N LEU A 37 8.80 -16.82 -0.48
CA LEU A 37 8.11 -15.53 -0.57
C LEU A 37 8.02 -14.84 0.81
N GLU A 38 7.77 -15.61 1.88
CA GLU A 38 7.88 -15.10 3.24
C GLU A 38 9.29 -14.58 3.53
N MET A 39 10.31 -15.31 3.06
CA MET A 39 11.71 -14.89 3.18
C MET A 39 12.00 -13.62 2.38
N LEU A 40 11.36 -13.47 1.20
CA LEU A 40 11.52 -12.30 0.34
C LEU A 40 10.94 -11.03 0.99
N PHE A 41 9.79 -11.13 1.64
CA PHE A 41 9.09 -10.01 2.29
C PHE A 41 9.28 -9.95 3.81
N LYS A 42 10.19 -10.76 4.37
CA LYS A 42 10.34 -10.99 5.81
C LYS A 42 10.36 -9.72 6.65
N GLU A 43 11.15 -8.73 6.25
CA GLU A 43 11.32 -7.49 7.04
C GLU A 43 10.03 -6.68 7.10
N LEU A 44 9.34 -6.55 5.97
CA LEU A 44 8.06 -5.84 5.92
C LEU A 44 6.96 -6.59 6.66
N LEU A 45 6.93 -7.92 6.56
CA LEU A 45 5.97 -8.76 7.29
C LEU A 45 6.20 -8.68 8.80
N VAL A 46 7.45 -8.65 9.25
CA VAL A 46 7.79 -8.46 10.67
C VAL A 46 7.35 -7.07 11.14
N ALA A 47 7.62 -6.02 10.36
CA ALA A 47 7.18 -4.67 10.70
C ALA A 47 5.64 -4.57 10.77
N LEU A 48 4.92 -5.13 9.82
CA LEU A 48 3.47 -5.19 9.83
C LEU A 48 2.92 -5.95 11.04
N LYS A 49 3.57 -7.07 11.41
CA LYS A 49 3.20 -7.84 12.60
C LYS A 49 3.38 -7.05 13.90
N ILE A 50 4.45 -6.26 14.01
CA ILE A 50 4.67 -5.36 15.15
C ILE A 50 3.54 -4.33 15.26
N HIS A 51 3.04 -3.85 14.12
CA HIS A 51 1.88 -2.94 14.06
C HIS A 51 0.53 -3.67 14.18
N GLY A 52 0.54 -4.96 14.53
CA GLY A 52 -0.67 -5.77 14.73
C GLY A 52 -1.33 -6.26 13.45
N ILE A 53 -0.77 -5.99 12.29
CA ILE A 53 -1.26 -6.48 11.01
C ILE A 53 -0.58 -7.81 10.70
N VAL A 54 -1.35 -8.88 10.81
CA VAL A 54 -0.86 -10.23 10.57
C VAL A 54 -1.31 -10.67 9.18
N ILE A 55 -0.40 -10.66 8.22
CA ILE A 55 -0.63 -11.24 6.89
C ILE A 55 -0.10 -12.67 6.97
N PHE A 56 -0.97 -13.67 7.20
CA PHE A 56 -0.50 -15.04 7.41
C PHE A 56 -1.25 -16.13 6.67
N LYS A 57 -0.44 -17.17 6.46
CA LYS A 57 -0.82 -18.53 6.09
C LYS A 57 -2.07 -18.97 6.84
N PRO A 58 -3.14 -19.35 6.15
CA PRO A 58 -4.10 -20.23 6.78
C PRO A 58 -3.36 -21.54 7.09
N ASP A 59 -3.25 -21.91 8.36
CA ASP A 59 -2.83 -23.26 8.73
C ASP A 59 -3.79 -24.24 8.03
N PRO A 60 -3.31 -25.07 7.10
CA PRO A 60 -4.17 -26.01 6.37
C PRO A 60 -4.87 -27.01 7.30
N ASN A 61 -4.43 -27.12 8.55
CA ASN A 61 -5.04 -27.94 9.59
C ASN A 61 -6.05 -27.18 10.48
N SER A 62 -6.24 -25.87 10.29
CA SER A 62 -7.19 -25.07 11.06
C SER A 62 -8.61 -25.06 10.51
N VAL A 63 -8.94 -25.93 9.56
CA VAL A 63 -10.28 -26.09 8.96
C VAL A 63 -11.19 -26.90 9.91
N ALA A 64 -11.28 -26.49 11.16
CA ALA A 64 -12.44 -26.80 11.99
C ALA A 64 -12.71 -25.58 12.87
N PRO A 65 -13.90 -24.96 12.81
CA PRO A 65 -14.29 -24.00 13.83
C PRO A 65 -14.40 -24.79 15.14
N ARG A 66 -13.33 -24.84 15.92
CA ARG A 66 -13.40 -25.27 17.31
C ARG A 66 -14.40 -24.35 17.98
N LYS A 67 -15.55 -24.90 18.36
CA LYS A 67 -16.53 -24.26 19.24
C LYS A 67 -15.76 -23.59 20.39
N GLY A 68 -15.65 -22.26 20.31
CA GLY A 68 -14.69 -21.52 21.11
C GLY A 68 -15.17 -21.32 22.52
N ASN A 69 -14.29 -21.57 23.45
CA ASN A 69 -14.33 -20.97 24.78
C ASN A 69 -14.01 -19.46 24.65
N ALA A 70 -14.79 -18.61 25.34
CA ALA A 70 -14.57 -17.15 25.40
C ALA A 70 -13.12 -16.75 25.73
N LYS A 71 -12.36 -17.61 26.44
CA LYS A 71 -10.92 -17.44 26.69
C LYS A 71 -10.05 -17.53 25.44
N SER A 72 -10.48 -18.25 24.37
CA SER A 72 -9.73 -18.28 23.11
C SER A 72 -9.97 -17.02 22.28
N LEU A 73 -11.14 -16.39 22.43
CA LEU A 73 -11.46 -15.11 21.77
C LEU A 73 -10.60 -13.97 22.32
N LEU A 74 -10.44 -13.90 23.66
CA LEU A 74 -9.58 -12.90 24.33
C LEU A 74 -8.09 -13.09 24.01
N ARG A 75 -7.65 -14.33 23.80
CA ARG A 75 -6.27 -14.65 23.41
C ARG A 75 -5.99 -14.31 21.94
N ASN A 76 -7.04 -14.24 21.11
CA ASN A 76 -7.01 -13.82 19.71
C ASN A 76 -7.52 -12.39 19.49
N VAL A 77 -7.77 -11.62 20.54
CA VAL A 77 -7.87 -10.15 20.40
C VAL A 77 -6.50 -9.70 19.95
N SER A 78 -6.37 -9.63 18.64
CA SER A 78 -5.16 -9.23 17.94
C SER A 78 -4.65 -7.94 18.56
N PRO A 79 -3.36 -7.76 18.77
CA PRO A 79 -2.77 -6.48 19.14
C PRO A 79 -3.31 -5.32 18.30
N SER A 80 -3.73 -5.61 17.05
CA SER A 80 -4.41 -4.68 16.14
C SER A 80 -5.70 -4.12 16.74
N VAL A 81 -6.53 -4.91 17.41
CA VAL A 81 -7.80 -4.42 17.97
C VAL A 81 -7.52 -3.49 19.16
N VAL A 82 -6.55 -3.84 20.00
CA VAL A 82 -6.12 -2.96 21.10
C VAL A 82 -5.56 -1.65 20.54
N LEU A 83 -4.66 -1.74 19.55
CA LEU A 83 -4.09 -0.57 18.88
C LEU A 83 -5.20 0.28 18.24
N LEU A 84 -6.18 -0.34 17.59
CA LEU A 84 -7.29 0.33 16.95
C LEU A 84 -8.19 1.06 17.96
N VAL A 85 -8.52 0.42 19.07
CA VAL A 85 -9.34 1.03 20.15
C VAL A 85 -8.61 2.22 20.77
N VAL A 86 -7.34 2.05 21.12
CA VAL A 86 -6.54 3.12 21.73
C VAL A 86 -6.33 4.27 20.74
N SER A 87 -6.01 3.97 19.48
CA SER A 87 -5.82 5.00 18.45
C SER A 87 -7.12 5.73 18.10
N SER A 88 -8.27 5.02 18.12
CA SER A 88 -9.58 5.65 17.94
C SER A 88 -9.93 6.58 19.10
N SER A 89 -9.68 6.13 20.34
CA SER A 89 -9.88 6.96 21.54
C SER A 89 -9.00 8.21 21.50
N TYR A 90 -7.75 8.05 21.07
CA TYR A 90 -6.83 9.17 20.87
C TYR A 90 -7.32 10.13 19.78
N GLY A 91 -7.73 9.63 18.60
CA GLY A 91 -8.27 10.43 17.51
C GLY A 91 -9.51 11.22 17.92
N ILE A 92 -10.42 10.62 18.68
CA ILE A 92 -11.61 11.31 19.22
C ILE A 92 -11.21 12.40 20.22
N HIS A 93 -10.27 12.10 21.10
CA HIS A 93 -9.76 13.08 22.06
C HIS A 93 -9.09 14.27 21.35
N TYR A 94 -8.24 14.00 20.37
CA TYR A 94 -7.59 15.02 19.55
C TYR A 94 -8.62 15.89 18.80
N ALA A 95 -9.64 15.27 18.18
CA ALA A 95 -10.71 16.00 17.52
C ALA A 95 -11.47 16.93 18.47
N ALA A 96 -11.86 16.40 19.64
CA ALA A 96 -12.60 17.19 20.63
C ALA A 96 -11.79 18.40 21.13
N SER A 97 -10.49 18.23 21.35
CA SER A 97 -9.61 19.30 21.80
C SER A 97 -9.33 20.33 20.72
N SER A 98 -9.14 19.91 19.46
CA SER A 98 -8.99 20.85 18.32
C SER A 98 -10.24 21.72 18.15
N PHE A 99 -11.44 21.14 18.27
CA PHE A 99 -12.68 21.92 18.21
C PHE A 99 -12.82 22.92 19.38
N THR A 100 -12.36 22.56 20.58
CA THR A 100 -12.41 23.47 21.74
C THR A 100 -11.39 24.62 21.63
N SER A 101 -10.24 24.40 21.00
CA SER A 101 -9.22 25.41 20.76
C SER A 101 -9.63 26.45 19.72
N LEU A 102 -10.47 26.07 18.75
CA LEU A 102 -10.94 26.93 17.66
C LEU A 102 -11.64 28.21 18.17
N GLY A 103 -12.37 28.11 19.29
CA GLY A 103 -13.07 29.24 19.89
C GLY A 103 -12.17 30.21 20.67
N ARG A 104 -10.89 29.87 20.87
CA ARG A 104 -9.98 30.62 21.76
C ARG A 104 -8.90 31.42 21.03
N ASN A 105 -8.65 31.18 19.74
CA ASN A 105 -7.48 31.73 19.05
C ASN A 105 -7.86 32.51 17.78
N PRO A 106 -7.47 33.79 17.61
CA PRO A 106 -7.73 34.57 16.39
C PRO A 106 -6.96 34.07 15.15
N ASN A 107 -5.88 33.31 15.31
CA ASN A 107 -5.17 32.63 14.22
C ASN A 107 -5.77 31.24 13.92
N GLY A 108 -7.01 31.01 14.37
CA GLY A 108 -7.64 29.70 14.41
C GLY A 108 -7.81 29.00 13.07
N LEU A 109 -7.83 29.75 11.96
CA LEU A 109 -8.03 29.12 10.64
C LEU A 109 -6.82 28.28 10.21
N LEU A 110 -5.60 28.75 10.48
CA LEU A 110 -4.38 28.04 10.08
C LEU A 110 -4.13 26.80 10.95
N SER A 111 -4.36 26.94 12.27
CA SER A 111 -4.30 25.77 13.16
C SER A 111 -5.37 24.75 12.82
N LEU A 112 -6.58 25.18 12.45
CA LEU A 112 -7.65 24.31 11.99
C LEU A 112 -7.25 23.48 10.77
N PHE A 113 -6.59 24.07 9.79
CA PHE A 113 -6.12 23.33 8.61
C PHE A 113 -5.11 22.24 8.99
N SER A 114 -4.16 22.56 9.88
CA SER A 114 -3.21 21.57 10.39
C SER A 114 -3.92 20.43 11.14
N ASP A 115 -4.89 20.78 12.00
CA ASP A 115 -5.66 19.81 12.79
C ASP A 115 -6.52 18.92 11.90
N VAL A 116 -7.16 19.46 10.88
CA VAL A 116 -7.94 18.69 9.90
C VAL A 116 -7.05 17.73 9.11
N ALA A 117 -5.85 18.18 8.67
CA ALA A 117 -4.90 17.29 8.00
C ALA A 117 -4.48 16.14 8.91
N TYR A 118 -4.20 16.43 10.16
CA TYR A 118 -3.77 15.42 11.13
C TYR A 118 -4.89 14.42 11.45
N LEU A 119 -6.13 14.92 11.65
CA LEU A 119 -7.31 14.07 11.86
C LEU A 119 -7.58 13.16 10.65
N PHE A 120 -7.47 13.72 9.44
CA PHE A 120 -7.64 12.92 8.22
C PHE A 120 -6.58 11.82 8.13
N ARG A 121 -5.33 12.13 8.49
CA ARG A 121 -4.24 11.15 8.55
C ARG A 121 -4.50 10.05 9.56
N ILE A 122 -4.96 10.40 10.78
CA ILE A 122 -5.35 9.42 11.80
C ILE A 122 -6.48 8.52 11.25
N ALA A 123 -7.52 9.12 10.66
CA ALA A 123 -8.64 8.38 10.09
C ALA A 123 -8.18 7.42 8.98
N THR A 124 -7.30 7.88 8.07
CA THR A 124 -6.72 7.06 7.00
C THR A 124 -5.88 5.92 7.56
N ALA A 125 -5.09 6.18 8.60
CA ALA A 125 -4.27 5.15 9.24
C ALA A 125 -5.14 4.08 9.91
N LEU A 126 -6.16 4.48 10.67
CA LEU A 126 -7.11 3.58 11.32
C LEU A 126 -7.89 2.75 10.30
N PHE A 127 -8.41 3.42 9.26
CA PHE A 127 -9.09 2.75 8.16
C PHE A 127 -8.18 1.72 7.50
N THR A 128 -6.95 2.10 7.18
CA THR A 128 -5.97 1.21 6.55
C THR A 128 -5.68 -0.01 7.43
N ALA A 129 -5.48 0.18 8.74
CA ALA A 129 -5.25 -0.92 9.69
C ALA A 129 -6.43 -1.87 9.77
N PHE A 130 -7.63 -1.34 9.95
CA PHE A 130 -8.86 -2.12 10.03
C PHE A 130 -9.09 -2.90 8.74
N TYR A 131 -9.00 -2.22 7.60
CA TYR A 131 -9.19 -2.82 6.29
C TYR A 131 -8.16 -3.93 6.03
N MET A 132 -6.87 -3.67 6.24
CA MET A 132 -5.82 -4.67 6.03
C MET A 132 -5.97 -5.89 6.94
N THR A 133 -6.44 -5.69 8.16
CA THR A 133 -6.76 -6.80 9.07
C THR A 133 -7.92 -7.64 8.53
N SER A 134 -8.95 -7.00 7.99
CA SER A 134 -10.13 -7.70 7.43
C SER A 134 -9.81 -8.47 6.15
N VAL A 135 -8.90 -7.97 5.30
CA VAL A 135 -8.51 -8.60 4.03
C VAL A 135 -7.24 -9.45 4.12
N SER A 136 -6.66 -9.61 5.31
CA SER A 136 -5.38 -10.30 5.51
C SER A 136 -5.35 -11.73 4.96
N THR A 137 -6.48 -12.47 5.09
CA THR A 137 -6.63 -13.82 4.53
C THR A 137 -6.63 -13.82 3.01
N SER A 138 -7.27 -12.81 2.38
CA SER A 138 -7.29 -12.65 0.93
C SER A 138 -5.90 -12.33 0.38
N VAL A 139 -5.15 -11.47 1.07
CA VAL A 139 -3.74 -11.17 0.73
C VAL A 139 -2.88 -12.42 0.86
N SER A 140 -3.04 -13.18 1.94
CA SER A 140 -2.31 -14.44 2.16
C SER A 140 -2.61 -15.47 1.07
N SER A 141 -3.89 -15.65 0.71
CA SER A 141 -4.30 -16.53 -0.39
C SER A 141 -3.67 -16.10 -1.71
N LEU A 142 -3.73 -14.80 -2.05
CA LEU A 142 -3.16 -14.27 -3.29
C LEU A 142 -1.64 -14.52 -3.37
N LEU A 143 -0.91 -14.29 -2.28
CA LEU A 143 0.52 -14.58 -2.22
C LEU A 143 0.81 -16.07 -2.38
N SER A 144 0.03 -16.95 -1.74
CA SER A 144 0.14 -18.40 -1.88
C SER A 144 -0.13 -18.87 -3.31
N ASP A 145 -1.20 -18.35 -3.94
CA ASP A 145 -1.53 -18.66 -5.33
C ASP A 145 -0.41 -18.23 -6.27
N SER A 146 0.15 -17.02 -6.03
CA SER A 146 1.26 -16.52 -6.85
C SER A 146 2.53 -17.38 -6.74
N THR A 147 2.84 -17.92 -5.55
CA THR A 147 3.97 -18.84 -5.39
C THR A 147 3.75 -20.15 -6.15
N THR A 148 2.56 -20.69 -6.06
CA THR A 148 2.22 -21.95 -6.73
C THR A 148 2.34 -21.84 -8.26
N ILE A 149 1.88 -20.70 -8.80
CA ILE A 149 1.88 -20.46 -10.25
C ILE A 149 3.29 -20.15 -10.79
N PHE A 150 4.07 -19.34 -10.05
CA PHE A 150 5.29 -18.74 -10.59
C PHE A 150 6.60 -19.18 -9.93
N GLN A 151 6.58 -20.16 -9.03
CA GLN A 151 7.75 -20.58 -8.25
C GLN A 151 9.00 -20.84 -9.09
N LYS A 152 8.83 -21.38 -10.31
CA LYS A 152 9.95 -21.77 -11.19
C LYS A 152 10.36 -20.72 -12.23
N THR A 153 9.69 -19.57 -12.27
CA THR A 153 9.83 -18.62 -13.40
C THR A 153 10.75 -17.46 -13.12
N LEU A 154 11.04 -17.13 -11.86
CA LEU A 154 11.87 -15.95 -11.54
C LEU A 154 13.36 -16.24 -11.62
N PRO A 155 14.10 -15.48 -12.44
CA PRO A 155 15.56 -15.56 -12.47
C PRO A 155 16.18 -14.95 -11.19
N PRO A 156 17.37 -15.41 -10.76
CA PRO A 156 18.03 -14.94 -9.54
C PRO A 156 18.22 -13.41 -9.47
N ASN A 157 18.45 -12.77 -10.62
CA ASN A 157 18.61 -11.32 -10.70
C ASN A 157 17.29 -10.58 -10.39
N ALA A 158 16.13 -11.12 -10.79
CA ALA A 158 14.84 -10.56 -10.44
C ALA A 158 14.57 -10.67 -8.94
N ILE A 159 14.90 -11.81 -8.34
CA ILE A 159 14.78 -12.01 -6.87
C ILE A 159 15.64 -10.99 -6.12
N LYS A 160 16.89 -10.76 -6.55
CA LYS A 160 17.76 -9.72 -5.96
C LYS A 160 17.17 -8.32 -6.10
N SER A 161 16.57 -8.00 -7.28
CA SER A 161 15.94 -6.71 -7.51
C SER A 161 14.74 -6.50 -6.58
N ILE A 162 13.85 -7.49 -6.46
CA ILE A 162 12.69 -7.43 -5.56
C ILE A 162 13.17 -7.27 -4.12
N ARG A 163 14.15 -8.07 -3.70
CA ARG A 163 14.74 -7.98 -2.36
C ARG A 163 15.30 -6.59 -2.07
N GLY A 164 15.98 -5.98 -3.05
CA GLY A 164 16.49 -4.61 -2.95
C GLY A 164 15.33 -3.60 -2.72
N TYR A 165 14.21 -3.76 -3.40
CA TYR A 165 13.02 -2.93 -3.17
C TYR A 165 12.41 -3.13 -1.79
N VAL A 166 12.25 -4.36 -1.34
CA VAL A 166 11.73 -4.68 0.01
C VAL A 166 12.59 -4.03 1.08
N ILE A 167 13.92 -4.20 1.01
CA ILE A 167 14.85 -3.59 1.96
C ILE A 167 14.82 -2.05 1.84
N GLY A 168 14.79 -1.51 0.63
CA GLY A 168 14.70 -0.07 0.40
C GLY A 168 13.44 0.54 1.03
N MET A 169 12.29 -0.09 0.84
CA MET A 169 11.02 0.36 1.44
C MET A 169 11.01 0.19 2.96
N PHE A 170 11.63 -0.89 3.47
CA PHE A 170 11.82 -1.07 4.91
C PHE A 170 12.66 0.05 5.51
N VAL A 171 13.83 0.32 4.92
CA VAL A 171 14.74 1.39 5.38
C VAL A 171 14.07 2.76 5.29
N PHE A 172 13.34 3.03 4.22
CA PHE A 172 12.60 4.28 4.04
C PHE A 172 11.55 4.48 5.14
N ALA A 173 10.70 3.48 5.39
CA ALA A 173 9.66 3.55 6.41
C ALA A 173 10.26 3.66 7.83
N PHE A 174 11.36 2.93 8.08
CA PHE A 174 12.07 3.00 9.35
C PHE A 174 12.77 4.34 9.57
N ALA A 175 13.41 4.91 8.55
CA ALA A 175 14.00 6.24 8.62
C ALA A 175 12.94 7.32 8.89
N ASN A 176 11.77 7.20 8.26
CA ASN A 176 10.65 8.08 8.51
C ASN A 176 10.14 7.98 9.97
N LEU A 177 10.03 6.75 10.50
CA LEU A 177 9.70 6.51 11.90
C LEU A 177 10.70 7.17 12.85
N LEU A 178 12.01 6.99 12.62
CA LEU A 178 13.06 7.59 13.45
C LEU A 178 13.07 9.12 13.36
N ALA A 179 12.86 9.67 12.15
CA ALA A 179 12.80 11.12 11.95
C ALA A 179 11.62 11.73 12.72
N PHE A 180 10.44 11.12 12.62
CA PHE A 180 9.25 11.55 13.34
C PHE A 180 9.44 11.45 14.86
N LEU A 181 9.92 10.31 15.35
CA LEU A 181 10.20 10.11 16.78
C LEU A 181 11.23 11.12 17.30
N GLY A 182 12.30 11.35 16.52
CA GLY A 182 13.34 12.33 16.85
C GLY A 182 12.78 13.75 17.00
N VAL A 183 11.95 14.19 16.06
CA VAL A 183 11.30 15.51 16.14
C VAL A 183 10.44 15.62 17.40
N LYS A 184 9.58 14.60 17.68
CA LYS A 184 8.69 14.62 18.83
C LYS A 184 9.44 14.57 20.18
N LEU A 185 10.51 13.78 20.27
CA LEU A 185 11.35 13.75 21.46
C LEU A 185 12.10 15.08 21.67
N THR A 186 12.55 15.72 20.60
CA THR A 186 13.22 17.01 20.71
C THR A 186 12.23 18.11 21.12
N GLU A 187 11.01 18.06 20.58
CA GLU A 187 9.92 18.96 20.98
C GLU A 187 9.65 18.80 22.51
N LEU A 188 9.49 17.57 23.00
CA LEU A 188 9.31 17.29 24.41
C LEU A 188 10.49 17.78 25.27
N TYR A 189 11.74 17.57 24.80
CA TYR A 189 12.93 18.00 25.51
C TYR A 189 13.02 19.54 25.65
N GLN A 190 12.68 20.28 24.58
CA GLN A 190 12.76 21.74 24.56
C GLN A 190 11.62 22.43 25.26
N SER A 191 10.39 21.96 25.07
CA SER A 191 9.20 22.52 25.73
C SER A 191 9.08 22.10 27.18
N GLY A 192 9.76 21.02 27.57
CA GLY A 192 9.51 20.34 28.83
C GLY A 192 8.14 19.68 28.86
N PHE A 193 7.84 18.94 29.95
CA PHE A 193 6.55 18.27 30.08
C PHE A 193 5.38 19.26 30.18
N ASP A 194 5.52 20.33 30.91
CA ASP A 194 4.48 21.35 31.05
C ASP A 194 4.15 22.01 29.69
N GLY A 195 5.18 22.40 28.92
CA GLY A 195 5.00 22.92 27.57
C GLY A 195 4.38 21.90 26.64
N TYR A 196 4.78 20.62 26.73
CA TYR A 196 4.20 19.56 25.93
C TYR A 196 2.70 19.36 26.19
N TYR A 197 2.29 19.41 27.47
CA TYR A 197 0.88 19.37 27.85
C TYR A 197 0.10 20.57 27.29
N ASN A 198 0.67 21.76 27.35
CA ASN A 198 0.00 22.98 26.85
C ASN A 198 -0.18 22.94 25.33
N TYR A 199 0.81 22.44 24.58
CA TYR A 199 0.78 22.46 23.10
C TYR A 199 0.12 21.22 22.50
N ASN A 200 0.38 20.03 23.03
CA ASN A 200 -0.06 18.77 22.42
C ASN A 200 -1.23 18.11 23.13
N LEU A 201 -1.44 18.39 24.42
CA LEU A 201 -2.45 17.76 25.24
C LEU A 201 -3.46 18.77 25.85
N TYR A 202 -3.47 19.99 25.33
CA TYR A 202 -4.51 20.99 25.61
C TYR A 202 -4.76 21.26 27.08
N ASP A 203 -3.71 21.53 27.85
CA ASP A 203 -3.75 21.83 29.28
C ASP A 203 -4.33 20.71 30.18
N LEU A 204 -4.37 19.48 29.69
CA LEU A 204 -4.81 18.32 30.47
C LEU A 204 -3.74 17.77 31.44
N ALA A 205 -2.84 18.66 31.89
CA ALA A 205 -1.80 18.25 32.82
C ALA A 205 -2.42 17.79 34.16
N PRO A 206 -2.02 16.63 34.69
CA PRO A 206 -2.42 16.23 36.05
C PRO A 206 -1.93 17.26 37.06
N GLU A 207 -2.73 17.56 38.07
CA GLU A 207 -2.40 18.52 39.15
C GLU A 207 -1.12 18.17 39.93
N SER A 208 -0.74 16.90 39.93
CA SER A 208 0.48 16.43 40.59
C SER A 208 1.46 15.82 39.57
N LYS A 209 2.77 16.03 39.78
CA LYS A 209 3.86 15.39 39.03
C LYS A 209 3.97 13.88 39.41
N SER A 210 2.91 13.14 39.18
CA SER A 210 2.83 11.71 39.34
C SER A 210 3.43 10.92 38.20
N VAL A 211 3.53 9.59 38.31
CA VAL A 211 3.96 8.72 37.17
C VAL A 211 3.11 8.94 35.94
N ILE A 212 1.83 9.27 36.07
CA ILE A 212 0.90 9.56 35.00
C ILE A 212 1.35 10.79 34.23
N TYR A 213 1.85 11.82 34.90
CA TYR A 213 2.36 13.06 34.30
C TYR A 213 3.49 12.79 33.27
N TYR A 214 4.35 11.81 33.54
CA TYR A 214 5.44 11.44 32.63
C TYR A 214 5.02 10.39 31.60
N ALA A 215 4.10 9.50 31.96
CA ALA A 215 3.69 8.40 31.12
C ALA A 215 2.81 8.85 29.94
N VAL A 216 1.93 9.84 30.15
CA VAL A 216 0.98 10.28 29.12
C VAL A 216 1.67 10.86 27.90
N PRO A 217 2.65 11.82 27.99
CA PRO A 217 3.39 12.28 26.84
C PRO A 217 4.19 11.18 26.12
N ALA A 218 4.76 10.24 26.87
CA ALA A 218 5.48 9.12 26.28
C ALA A 218 4.55 8.21 25.47
N LEU A 219 3.36 7.93 25.99
CA LEU A 219 2.33 7.16 25.28
C LEU A 219 1.82 7.93 24.05
N ASP A 220 1.58 9.23 24.18
CA ASP A 220 1.16 10.09 23.08
C ASP A 220 2.16 10.05 21.93
N ILE A 221 3.45 10.26 22.22
CA ILE A 221 4.52 10.18 21.22
C ILE A 221 4.56 8.80 20.55
N ALA A 222 4.45 7.73 21.34
CA ALA A 222 4.44 6.37 20.82
C ALA A 222 3.26 6.13 19.89
N PHE A 223 2.04 6.54 20.27
CA PHE A 223 0.84 6.39 19.47
C PHE A 223 0.89 7.21 18.18
N CYS A 224 1.26 8.49 18.29
CA CYS A 224 1.42 9.36 17.11
C CYS A 224 2.41 8.76 16.12
N THR A 225 3.55 8.26 16.62
CA THR A 225 4.59 7.65 15.80
C THR A 225 4.08 6.40 15.08
N ILE A 226 3.38 5.52 15.78
CA ILE A 226 2.82 4.30 15.22
C ILE A 226 1.75 4.63 14.16
N ILE A 227 0.81 5.52 14.48
CA ILE A 227 -0.29 5.87 13.58
C ILE A 227 0.22 6.48 12.28
N ILE A 228 1.16 7.42 12.36
CA ILE A 228 1.68 8.11 11.17
C ILE A 228 2.53 7.19 10.29
N THR A 229 3.24 6.24 10.88
CA THR A 229 4.17 5.39 10.13
C THR A 229 3.52 4.11 9.60
N MET A 230 2.44 3.64 10.23
CA MET A 230 1.79 2.40 9.85
C MET A 230 1.32 2.35 8.38
N PRO A 231 0.66 3.37 7.80
CA PRO A 231 0.31 3.35 6.38
C PRO A 231 1.53 3.21 5.48
N LYS A 232 2.67 3.80 5.87
CA LYS A 232 3.92 3.74 5.09
C LYS A 232 4.51 2.33 5.02
N TRP A 233 4.35 1.51 6.06
CA TRP A 233 4.72 0.10 6.04
C TRP A 233 3.85 -0.69 5.07
N ILE A 234 2.54 -0.42 5.07
CA ILE A 234 1.60 -1.10 4.18
C ILE A 234 1.81 -0.66 2.73
N MET A 235 2.08 0.64 2.50
CA MET A 235 2.48 1.15 1.19
C MET A 235 3.77 0.48 0.70
N GLY A 236 4.76 0.30 1.58
CA GLY A 236 5.99 -0.41 1.28
C GLY A 236 5.75 -1.87 0.87
N PHE A 237 4.85 -2.54 1.56
CA PHE A 237 4.43 -3.88 1.21
C PHE A 237 3.74 -3.91 -0.17
N HIS A 238 2.77 -3.02 -0.42
CA HIS A 238 2.09 -2.90 -1.70
C HIS A 238 3.07 -2.65 -2.85
N VAL A 239 3.97 -1.68 -2.72
CA VAL A 239 5.03 -1.37 -3.71
C VAL A 239 5.88 -2.61 -4.02
N SER A 240 6.24 -3.36 -2.99
CA SER A 240 7.07 -4.56 -3.12
C SER A 240 6.34 -5.70 -3.84
N VAL A 241 5.03 -5.86 -3.59
CA VAL A 241 4.19 -6.83 -4.31
C VAL A 241 3.99 -6.41 -5.76
N CYS A 242 3.75 -5.13 -6.04
CA CYS A 242 3.68 -4.61 -7.41
C CYS A 242 4.98 -4.89 -8.18
N LYS A 243 6.13 -4.68 -7.54
CA LYS A 243 7.44 -4.98 -8.13
C LYS A 243 7.62 -6.47 -8.40
N TYR A 244 7.18 -7.31 -7.49
CA TYR A 244 7.17 -8.76 -7.67
C TYR A 244 6.33 -9.18 -8.87
N LEU A 245 5.08 -8.72 -8.97
CA LEU A 245 4.18 -9.00 -10.10
C LEU A 245 4.75 -8.49 -11.44
N GLY A 246 5.35 -7.30 -11.42
CA GLY A 246 6.05 -6.73 -12.57
C GLY A 246 7.24 -7.59 -13.02
N CYS A 247 8.05 -8.08 -12.11
CA CYS A 247 9.15 -8.99 -12.43
C CYS A 247 8.66 -10.33 -12.99
N GLN A 248 7.52 -10.85 -12.53
CA GLN A 248 6.89 -12.04 -13.09
C GLN A 248 6.49 -11.81 -14.56
N ALA A 249 5.88 -10.67 -14.87
CA ALA A 249 5.49 -10.31 -16.22
C ALA A 249 6.69 -10.24 -17.18
N VAL A 250 7.80 -9.62 -16.72
CA VAL A 250 9.06 -9.56 -17.51
C VAL A 250 9.65 -10.94 -17.73
N SER A 251 9.72 -11.76 -16.70
CA SER A 251 10.28 -13.10 -16.77
C SER A 251 9.47 -13.98 -17.73
N LEU A 252 8.15 -13.93 -17.62
CA LEU A 252 7.24 -14.62 -18.53
C LEU A 252 7.49 -14.20 -19.99
N SER A 253 7.45 -12.91 -20.24
CA SER A 253 7.66 -12.35 -21.60
C SER A 253 9.05 -12.71 -22.16
N GLY A 254 10.10 -12.65 -21.31
CA GLY A 254 11.46 -12.97 -21.70
C GLY A 254 11.66 -14.43 -22.09
N THR A 255 11.06 -15.34 -21.32
CA THR A 255 11.13 -16.78 -21.55
C THR A 255 10.57 -17.13 -22.94
N PHE A 256 9.36 -16.64 -23.24
CA PHE A 256 8.70 -16.96 -24.50
C PHE A 256 9.24 -16.17 -25.70
N ALA A 257 9.74 -14.94 -25.48
CA ALA A 257 10.36 -14.15 -26.56
C ALA A 257 11.68 -14.73 -27.07
N SER A 258 12.38 -15.52 -26.25
CA SER A 258 13.66 -16.14 -26.61
C SER A 258 13.51 -17.43 -27.42
N GLU A 259 12.34 -18.03 -27.48
CA GLU A 259 12.11 -19.28 -28.22
C GLU A 259 12.18 -19.06 -29.73
N ARG A 260 13.02 -19.89 -30.39
CA ARG A 260 13.21 -19.81 -31.86
C ARG A 260 12.07 -20.45 -32.65
N VAL A 261 11.48 -21.50 -32.09
CA VAL A 261 10.39 -22.26 -32.73
C VAL A 261 9.16 -22.18 -31.80
N VAL A 262 8.06 -21.74 -32.36
CA VAL A 262 6.80 -21.64 -31.63
C VAL A 262 5.98 -22.89 -31.92
N VAL A 263 5.64 -23.62 -30.87
CA VAL A 263 4.77 -24.81 -30.94
C VAL A 263 3.47 -24.56 -30.17
N LEU A 264 2.39 -25.21 -30.63
CA LEU A 264 1.04 -25.06 -30.07
C LEU A 264 1.01 -25.20 -28.54
N LYS A 265 1.75 -26.17 -27.97
CA LYS A 265 1.84 -26.37 -26.52
C LYS A 265 2.36 -25.14 -25.80
N ARG A 266 3.41 -24.51 -26.35
CA ARG A 266 4.02 -23.31 -25.76
C ARG A 266 3.12 -22.08 -25.86
N ALA A 267 2.42 -21.92 -26.98
CA ALA A 267 1.44 -20.83 -27.12
C ALA A 267 0.33 -20.94 -26.07
N ARG A 268 -0.17 -22.17 -25.80
CA ARG A 268 -1.15 -22.41 -24.71
C ARG A 268 -0.58 -22.13 -23.34
N GLU A 269 0.60 -22.64 -23.02
CA GLU A 269 1.28 -22.39 -21.75
C GLU A 269 1.42 -20.87 -21.52
N PHE A 270 1.85 -20.12 -22.51
CA PHE A 270 1.97 -18.66 -22.38
C PHE A 270 0.61 -18.00 -22.11
N ARG A 271 -0.44 -18.40 -22.82
CA ARG A 271 -1.79 -17.88 -22.61
C ARG A 271 -2.30 -18.16 -21.18
N GLU A 272 -2.09 -19.38 -20.69
CA GLU A 272 -2.50 -19.78 -19.34
C GLU A 272 -1.74 -18.99 -18.27
N TYR A 273 -0.42 -18.87 -18.38
CA TYR A 273 0.38 -18.09 -17.46
C TYR A 273 0.06 -16.58 -17.51
N HIS A 274 -0.12 -16.03 -18.71
CA HIS A 274 -0.51 -14.64 -18.87
C HIS A 274 -1.88 -14.35 -18.25
N SER A 275 -2.86 -15.24 -18.49
CA SER A 275 -4.19 -15.12 -17.90
C SER A 275 -4.14 -15.21 -16.38
N ALA A 276 -3.36 -16.14 -15.81
CA ALA A 276 -3.17 -16.26 -14.38
C ALA A 276 -2.51 -15.01 -13.76
N LEU A 277 -1.53 -14.44 -14.45
CA LEU A 277 -0.89 -13.20 -14.00
C LEU A 277 -1.87 -12.02 -13.99
N CYS A 278 -2.66 -11.87 -15.06
CA CYS A 278 -3.68 -10.82 -15.13
C CYS A 278 -4.73 -10.97 -14.03
N GLU A 279 -5.15 -12.20 -13.73
CA GLU A 279 -6.07 -12.51 -12.64
C GLU A 279 -5.48 -12.14 -11.27
N LEU A 280 -4.21 -12.46 -11.02
CA LEU A 280 -3.53 -12.08 -9.78
C LEU A 280 -3.43 -10.57 -9.62
N ILE A 281 -3.10 -9.83 -10.68
CA ILE A 281 -3.02 -8.37 -10.65
C ILE A 281 -4.42 -7.79 -10.40
N PHE A 282 -5.44 -8.32 -11.06
CA PHE A 282 -6.83 -7.88 -10.86
C PHE A 282 -7.30 -8.10 -9.41
N ARG A 283 -7.07 -9.29 -8.85
CA ARG A 283 -7.39 -9.59 -7.44
C ARG A 283 -6.59 -8.72 -6.47
N PHE A 284 -5.36 -8.40 -6.80
CA PHE A 284 -4.54 -7.49 -6.01
C PHE A 284 -5.10 -6.07 -6.05
N ASP A 285 -5.54 -5.60 -7.23
CA ASP A 285 -6.22 -4.31 -7.37
C ASP A 285 -7.53 -4.28 -6.57
N GLU A 286 -8.37 -5.31 -6.67
CA GLU A 286 -9.62 -5.40 -5.87
C GLU A 286 -9.37 -5.27 -4.37
N ILE A 287 -8.27 -5.85 -3.86
CA ILE A 287 -7.91 -5.76 -2.45
C ILE A 287 -7.44 -4.36 -2.08
N PHE A 288 -6.68 -3.69 -2.94
CA PHE A 288 -5.99 -2.46 -2.56
C PHE A 288 -6.63 -1.18 -3.10
N ASN A 289 -7.54 -1.23 -4.07
CA ASN A 289 -8.06 -0.05 -4.77
C ASN A 289 -8.67 1.00 -3.84
N LEU A 290 -9.42 0.56 -2.82
CA LEU A 290 -10.04 1.48 -1.85
C LEU A 290 -8.98 2.13 -0.94
N VAL A 291 -8.02 1.35 -0.48
CA VAL A 291 -6.92 1.85 0.36
C VAL A 291 -6.04 2.82 -0.42
N LEU A 292 -5.80 2.52 -1.71
CA LEU A 292 -5.08 3.39 -2.62
C LEU A 292 -5.73 4.77 -2.71
N PHE A 293 -7.05 4.83 -2.87
CA PHE A 293 -7.78 6.08 -2.91
C PHE A 293 -7.54 6.92 -1.65
N PHE A 294 -7.65 6.32 -0.46
CA PHE A 294 -7.41 7.03 0.80
C PHE A 294 -5.96 7.47 0.97
N TRP A 295 -4.99 6.69 0.51
CA TRP A 295 -3.58 7.09 0.55
C TRP A 295 -3.28 8.30 -0.35
N TYR A 296 -3.83 8.31 -1.57
CA TYR A 296 -3.71 9.47 -2.45
C TYR A 296 -4.38 10.71 -1.84
N ALA A 297 -5.57 10.55 -1.29
CA ALA A 297 -6.26 11.63 -0.60
C ALA A 297 -5.44 12.15 0.60
N ASP A 298 -4.85 11.27 1.41
CA ASP A 298 -4.00 11.66 2.54
C ASP A 298 -2.76 12.45 2.09
N ILE A 299 -2.07 11.98 1.06
CA ILE A 299 -0.90 12.68 0.51
C ILE A 299 -1.29 14.07 -0.02
N ILE A 300 -2.37 14.18 -0.79
CA ILE A 300 -2.82 15.44 -1.38
C ILE A 300 -3.31 16.40 -0.28
N ILE A 301 -4.15 15.95 0.63
CA ILE A 301 -4.69 16.76 1.72
C ILE A 301 -3.55 17.21 2.64
N SER A 302 -2.66 16.31 3.02
CA SER A 302 -1.50 16.66 3.84
C SER A 302 -0.64 17.72 3.17
N PHE A 303 -0.38 17.62 1.87
CA PHE A 303 0.38 18.62 1.12
C PHE A 303 -0.36 19.95 1.09
N VAL A 304 -1.63 19.96 0.68
CA VAL A 304 -2.45 21.16 0.54
C VAL A 304 -2.55 21.94 1.87
N LEU A 305 -2.68 21.23 2.98
CA LEU A 305 -2.82 21.87 4.30
C LEU A 305 -1.48 22.20 4.95
N SER A 306 -0.40 21.53 4.57
CA SER A 306 0.94 21.78 5.10
C SER A 306 1.67 22.96 4.43
N VAL A 307 1.40 23.20 3.14
CA VAL A 307 2.08 24.27 2.39
C VAL A 307 1.81 25.67 2.94
N PRO A 308 0.55 26.07 3.24
CA PRO A 308 0.29 27.36 3.88
C PRO A 308 1.05 27.51 5.19
N TYR A 309 1.14 26.46 5.99
CA TYR A 309 1.85 26.46 7.25
C TYR A 309 3.37 26.73 7.09
N ILE A 310 3.96 26.21 6.01
CA ILE A 310 5.39 26.46 5.69
C ILE A 310 5.60 27.90 5.23
N ILE A 311 4.66 28.45 4.43
CA ILE A 311 4.77 29.79 3.83
C ILE A 311 4.48 30.87 4.88
N ILE A 312 3.45 30.66 5.72
CA ILE A 312 3.07 31.58 6.79
C ILE A 312 3.92 31.28 8.01
N ARG A 313 5.01 32.00 8.14
CA ARG A 313 5.85 31.93 9.33
C ARG A 313 5.10 32.55 10.49
N THR A 314 4.48 31.75 11.35
CA THR A 314 3.85 32.25 12.57
C THR A 314 4.90 32.37 13.65
N ASP A 315 4.91 33.48 14.38
CA ASP A 315 5.89 33.76 15.47
C ASP A 315 5.88 32.73 16.59
N ASN A 316 4.78 31.94 16.67
CA ASN A 316 4.60 30.94 17.69
C ASN A 316 5.05 29.51 17.22
N SER A 317 5.51 29.34 15.97
CA SER A 317 5.92 28.02 15.49
C SER A 317 7.37 27.74 15.85
N THR A 318 7.61 26.58 16.47
CA THR A 318 8.98 26.17 16.77
C THR A 318 9.72 25.73 15.49
N PRO A 319 11.05 25.87 15.41
CA PRO A 319 11.83 25.38 14.28
C PRO A 319 11.60 23.86 14.01
N TRP A 320 11.28 23.12 15.04
CA TRP A 320 11.03 21.67 14.97
C TRP A 320 9.72 21.32 14.27
N THR A 321 8.68 22.14 14.46
CA THR A 321 7.42 21.98 13.75
C THR A 321 7.61 22.16 12.24
N TYR A 322 8.41 23.16 11.83
CA TYR A 322 8.77 23.35 10.41
C TYR A 322 9.58 22.17 9.88
N ALA A 323 10.59 21.72 10.62
CA ALA A 323 11.40 20.58 10.22
C ALA A 323 10.53 19.33 10.04
N PHE A 324 9.59 19.08 10.95
CA PHE A 324 8.64 17.98 10.84
C PHE A 324 7.79 18.07 9.56
N VAL A 325 7.15 19.22 9.32
CA VAL A 325 6.27 19.43 8.16
C VAL A 325 7.06 19.25 6.85
N ILE A 326 8.27 19.80 6.75
CA ILE A 326 9.12 19.68 5.57
C ILE A 326 9.51 18.22 5.33
N ILE A 327 9.93 17.50 6.37
CA ILE A 327 10.29 16.08 6.27
C ILE A 327 9.08 15.25 5.83
N ASP A 328 7.92 15.51 6.43
CA ASP A 328 6.70 14.76 6.10
C ASP A 328 6.27 15.01 4.65
N VAL A 329 6.25 16.26 4.19
CA VAL A 329 5.94 16.61 2.80
C VAL A 329 6.92 15.95 1.83
N ALA A 330 8.23 16.03 2.11
CA ALA A 330 9.26 15.43 1.27
C ALA A 330 9.10 13.89 1.19
N CYS A 331 8.83 13.23 2.32
CA CYS A 331 8.57 11.81 2.38
C CYS A 331 7.30 11.41 1.62
N ASN A 332 6.22 12.17 1.74
CA ASN A 332 4.97 11.90 1.03
C ASN A 332 5.13 12.07 -0.49
N VAL A 333 5.85 13.09 -0.95
CA VAL A 333 6.18 13.26 -2.38
C VAL A 333 7.05 12.10 -2.89
N ALA A 334 8.08 11.71 -2.15
CA ALA A 334 8.92 10.58 -2.52
C ALA A 334 8.11 9.27 -2.60
N LEU A 335 7.22 9.02 -1.63
CA LEU A 335 6.31 7.88 -1.63
C LEU A 335 5.38 7.90 -2.84
N LEU A 336 4.79 9.05 -3.17
CA LEU A 336 3.90 9.20 -4.33
C LEU A 336 4.62 8.79 -5.62
N VAL A 337 5.86 9.23 -5.80
CA VAL A 337 6.68 8.88 -6.99
C VAL A 337 6.96 7.39 -7.04
N VAL A 338 7.51 6.81 -5.96
CA VAL A 338 7.89 5.39 -5.90
C VAL A 338 6.65 4.50 -6.06
N PHE A 339 5.57 4.90 -5.43
CA PHE A 339 4.30 4.20 -5.47
C PHE A 339 3.70 4.16 -6.88
N ASN A 340 3.61 5.30 -7.57
CA ASN A 340 3.11 5.36 -8.94
C ASN A 340 3.98 4.57 -9.92
N MET A 341 5.29 4.64 -9.76
CA MET A 341 6.22 3.86 -10.59
C MET A 341 6.01 2.37 -10.42
N ALA A 342 5.95 1.89 -9.17
CA ALA A 342 5.79 0.47 -8.87
C ALA A 342 4.40 -0.05 -9.25
N ALA A 343 3.33 0.67 -8.91
CA ALA A 343 1.96 0.27 -9.18
C ALA A 343 1.62 0.27 -10.69
N SER A 344 2.30 1.08 -11.49
CA SER A 344 2.10 1.10 -12.96
C SER A 344 2.86 -0.02 -13.69
N ASP A 345 3.89 -0.62 -13.07
CA ASP A 345 4.74 -1.62 -13.73
C ASP A 345 4.01 -2.92 -14.11
N PRO A 346 3.19 -3.56 -13.24
CA PRO A 346 2.52 -4.81 -13.59
C PRO A 346 1.64 -4.68 -14.82
N GLY A 347 0.81 -3.63 -14.88
CA GLY A 347 -0.10 -3.40 -16.00
C GLY A 347 0.63 -3.09 -17.30
N ARG A 348 1.70 -2.28 -17.25
CA ARG A 348 2.51 -2.00 -18.42
C ARG A 348 3.17 -3.25 -18.97
N LEU A 349 3.81 -4.03 -18.09
CA LEU A 349 4.53 -5.23 -18.49
C LEU A 349 3.59 -6.34 -18.98
N ALA A 350 2.37 -6.43 -18.42
CA ALA A 350 1.35 -7.33 -18.95
C ALA A 350 0.91 -6.94 -20.36
N ARG A 351 0.82 -5.63 -20.67
CA ARG A 351 0.54 -5.13 -22.04
C ARG A 351 1.72 -5.37 -23.00
N ASP A 352 2.97 -5.28 -22.53
CA ASP A 352 4.16 -5.55 -23.35
C ASP A 352 4.20 -7.00 -23.86
N ALA A 353 3.45 -7.91 -23.23
CA ALA A 353 3.22 -9.25 -23.72
C ALA A 353 2.61 -9.28 -25.14
N GLN A 354 1.92 -8.20 -25.57
CA GLN A 354 1.42 -8.07 -26.94
C GLN A 354 2.56 -8.12 -27.97
N LEU A 355 3.70 -7.49 -27.67
CA LEU A 355 4.88 -7.53 -28.53
C LEU A 355 5.46 -8.95 -28.64
N VAL A 356 5.38 -9.72 -27.54
CA VAL A 356 5.80 -11.13 -27.54
C VAL A 356 4.90 -11.95 -28.45
N VAL A 357 3.58 -11.76 -28.37
CA VAL A 357 2.61 -12.46 -29.22
C VAL A 357 2.84 -12.15 -30.69
N LEU A 358 3.11 -10.89 -31.05
CA LEU A 358 3.45 -10.49 -32.41
C LEU A 358 4.73 -11.19 -32.90
N LYS A 359 5.77 -11.28 -32.05
CA LYS A 359 7.00 -12.01 -32.37
C LYS A 359 6.75 -13.52 -32.53
N MET A 360 5.90 -14.11 -31.69
CA MET A 360 5.53 -15.51 -31.82
C MET A 360 4.78 -15.75 -33.13
N SER A 361 3.82 -14.86 -33.48
CA SER A 361 3.06 -14.96 -34.71
C SER A 361 3.94 -14.85 -35.96
N SER A 362 4.96 -13.98 -35.93
CA SER A 362 5.90 -13.85 -37.08
C SER A 362 6.85 -15.05 -37.27
N ARG A 363 6.97 -15.91 -36.28
CA ARG A 363 7.80 -17.13 -36.30
C ARG A 363 7.00 -18.42 -36.43
N ALA A 364 5.68 -18.33 -36.33
CA ALA A 364 4.79 -19.44 -36.46
C ALA A 364 4.74 -19.93 -37.93
N ASP A 365 4.58 -21.23 -38.10
CA ASP A 365 4.34 -21.81 -39.42
C ASP A 365 2.97 -21.32 -39.94
N PRO A 366 2.92 -20.66 -41.11
CA PRO A 366 1.66 -20.17 -41.67
C PRO A 366 0.67 -21.31 -41.99
N ASP A 367 1.16 -22.52 -42.24
CA ASP A 367 0.32 -23.69 -42.55
C ASP A 367 -0.24 -24.40 -41.32
N ASP A 368 0.27 -24.11 -40.10
CA ASP A 368 -0.29 -24.64 -38.89
C ASP A 368 -1.52 -23.85 -38.41
N VAL A 369 -2.67 -24.23 -38.94
CA VAL A 369 -3.97 -23.59 -38.66
C VAL A 369 -4.28 -23.61 -37.14
N ARG A 370 -3.89 -24.66 -36.40
CA ARG A 370 -4.17 -24.81 -34.96
C ARG A 370 -3.31 -23.83 -34.16
N LEU A 371 -2.04 -23.71 -34.49
CA LEU A 371 -1.13 -22.74 -33.86
C LEU A 371 -1.58 -21.30 -34.14
N ASN A 372 -1.92 -20.98 -35.37
CA ASN A 372 -2.37 -19.66 -35.77
C ASN A 372 -3.68 -19.25 -35.06
N HIS A 373 -4.62 -20.19 -34.92
CA HIS A 373 -5.85 -19.96 -34.15
C HIS A 373 -5.55 -19.70 -32.66
N GLU A 374 -4.64 -20.45 -32.04
CA GLU A 374 -4.25 -20.26 -30.64
C GLU A 374 -3.53 -18.89 -30.44
N LEU A 375 -2.67 -18.49 -31.37
CA LEU A 375 -2.01 -17.18 -31.32
C LEU A 375 -3.01 -16.02 -31.46
N LEU A 376 -4.05 -16.20 -32.29
CA LEU A 376 -5.15 -15.24 -32.39
C LEU A 376 -5.94 -15.11 -31.09
N LEU A 377 -6.26 -16.24 -30.45
CA LEU A 377 -6.91 -16.25 -29.14
C LEU A 377 -6.04 -15.56 -28.07
N LEU A 378 -4.75 -15.83 -28.08
CA LEU A 378 -3.78 -15.20 -27.20
C LEU A 378 -3.70 -13.69 -27.45
N ALA A 379 -3.60 -13.26 -28.71
CA ALA A 379 -3.57 -11.83 -29.06
C ALA A 379 -4.83 -11.09 -28.57
N ASN A 380 -5.99 -11.71 -28.73
CA ASN A 380 -7.25 -11.16 -28.22
C ASN A 380 -7.28 -11.11 -26.69
N ALA A 381 -6.80 -12.17 -26.01
CA ALA A 381 -6.73 -12.21 -24.55
C ALA A 381 -5.85 -11.08 -24.00
N VAL A 382 -4.65 -10.90 -24.58
CA VAL A 382 -3.71 -9.83 -24.17
C VAL A 382 -4.27 -8.44 -24.48
N LYS A 383 -4.98 -8.25 -25.60
CA LYS A 383 -5.60 -6.96 -25.97
C LYS A 383 -6.76 -6.58 -25.05
N VAL A 384 -7.56 -7.55 -24.61
CA VAL A 384 -8.76 -7.31 -23.79
C VAL A 384 -8.42 -7.20 -22.30
N ALA A 385 -7.26 -7.73 -21.87
CA ALA A 385 -6.84 -7.66 -20.48
C ALA A 385 -6.58 -6.21 -20.07
N LYS A 386 -7.56 -5.60 -19.38
CA LYS A 386 -7.37 -4.32 -18.70
C LYS A 386 -6.73 -4.62 -17.34
N VAL A 387 -5.41 -4.43 -17.27
CA VAL A 387 -4.61 -4.80 -16.11
C VAL A 387 -3.94 -3.53 -15.59
N GLU A 388 -4.71 -2.68 -14.94
CA GLU A 388 -4.24 -1.43 -14.36
C GLU A 388 -4.68 -1.38 -12.90
N MET A 389 -3.79 -0.89 -12.04
CA MET A 389 -4.14 -0.60 -10.65
C MET A 389 -5.01 0.66 -10.63
N SER A 390 -6.02 0.67 -9.78
CA SER A 390 -6.98 1.76 -9.69
C SER A 390 -7.11 2.28 -8.26
N GLY A 391 -7.45 3.57 -8.11
CA GLY A 391 -7.89 4.14 -6.84
C GLY A 391 -9.42 4.22 -6.81
N TRP A 392 -10.06 3.24 -6.17
CA TRP A 392 -11.52 3.12 -6.03
C TRP A 392 -12.29 3.30 -7.35
N ASN A 393 -11.70 2.84 -8.46
CA ASN A 393 -12.20 3.06 -9.83
C ASN A 393 -12.38 4.55 -10.23
N CYS A 394 -11.86 5.49 -9.43
CA CYS A 394 -11.92 6.92 -9.72
C CYS A 394 -10.80 7.35 -10.68
N PHE A 395 -9.64 6.70 -10.59
CA PHE A 395 -8.49 6.95 -11.43
C PHE A 395 -7.62 5.70 -11.59
N ASP A 396 -6.95 5.60 -12.73
CA ASP A 396 -5.97 4.53 -12.98
C ASP A 396 -4.57 5.00 -12.54
N VAL A 397 -3.84 4.14 -11.83
CA VAL A 397 -2.48 4.46 -11.36
C VAL A 397 -1.50 4.25 -12.50
N GLN A 398 -1.11 5.35 -13.14
CA GLN A 398 -0.19 5.39 -14.26
C GLN A 398 0.99 6.30 -13.94
N ARG A 399 2.12 6.12 -14.64
CA ARG A 399 3.30 6.99 -14.47
C ARG A 399 2.99 8.47 -14.70
N GLY A 400 2.09 8.75 -15.64
CA GLY A 400 1.61 10.11 -15.92
C GLY A 400 0.89 10.77 -14.75
N LEU A 401 0.22 9.99 -13.89
CA LEU A 401 -0.47 10.50 -12.72
C LEU A 401 0.47 11.24 -11.76
N THR A 402 1.72 10.77 -11.60
CA THR A 402 2.74 11.46 -10.80
C THR A 402 2.95 12.91 -11.29
N ILE A 403 3.14 13.07 -12.61
CA ILE A 403 3.39 14.40 -13.20
C ILE A 403 2.15 15.27 -13.02
N THR A 404 0.97 14.74 -13.25
CA THR A 404 -0.31 15.47 -13.09
C THR A 404 -0.48 15.94 -11.66
N VAL A 405 -0.30 15.06 -10.67
CA VAL A 405 -0.45 15.42 -9.24
C VAL A 405 0.60 16.44 -8.83
N LEU A 406 1.89 16.24 -9.17
CA LEU A 406 2.96 17.18 -8.84
C LEU A 406 2.76 18.53 -9.52
N SER A 407 2.28 18.58 -10.76
CA SER A 407 1.97 19.83 -11.46
C SER A 407 0.81 20.58 -10.77
N MET A 408 -0.25 19.87 -10.39
CA MET A 408 -1.37 20.43 -9.64
C MET A 408 -0.92 20.99 -8.28
N LEU A 409 -0.11 20.22 -7.54
CA LEU A 409 0.42 20.66 -6.26
C LEU A 409 1.35 21.89 -6.41
N SER A 410 2.19 21.92 -7.44
CA SER A 410 3.06 23.07 -7.73
C SER A 410 2.26 24.33 -8.05
N THR A 411 1.21 24.20 -8.86
CA THR A 411 0.30 25.31 -9.16
C THR A 411 -0.38 25.84 -7.90
N TYR A 412 -0.82 24.93 -7.02
CA TYR A 412 -1.40 25.29 -5.73
C TYR A 412 -0.43 26.10 -4.86
N VAL A 413 0.85 25.67 -4.76
CA VAL A 413 1.90 26.42 -4.02
C VAL A 413 2.02 27.85 -4.53
N VAL A 414 2.07 28.03 -5.87
CA VAL A 414 2.19 29.37 -6.49
C VAL A 414 0.98 30.23 -6.14
N ILE A 415 -0.24 29.68 -6.25
CA ILE A 415 -1.47 30.41 -5.91
C ILE A 415 -1.46 30.83 -4.44
N VAL A 416 -1.17 29.92 -3.53
CA VAL A 416 -1.11 30.25 -2.09
C VAL A 416 -0.07 31.34 -1.82
N TYR A 417 1.12 31.21 -2.40
CA TYR A 417 2.18 32.22 -2.26
C TYR A 417 1.73 33.59 -2.77
N GLN A 418 1.09 33.68 -3.94
CA GLN A 418 0.60 34.94 -4.50
C GLN A 418 -0.51 35.54 -3.64
N MET A 419 -1.49 34.73 -3.20
CA MET A 419 -2.55 35.25 -2.33
C MET A 419 -2.00 35.86 -1.06
N MET A 420 -0.97 35.27 -0.48
CA MET A 420 -0.38 35.73 0.75
C MET A 420 0.47 37.00 0.57
N HIS A 421 1.16 37.09 -0.57
CA HIS A 421 1.99 38.29 -0.85
C HIS A 421 1.16 39.53 -1.22
N HIS A 422 -0.11 39.33 -1.64
CA HIS A 422 -1.02 40.45 -1.92
C HIS A 422 -1.83 40.92 -0.70
N THR A 423 -1.83 40.13 0.39
CA THR A 423 -2.56 40.47 1.63
C THR A 423 -1.66 41.06 2.72
N LEU A 424 -0.36 41.08 2.50
CA LEU A 424 0.65 41.79 3.32
C LEU A 424 1.04 43.10 2.64
#